data_64ae9669be6eb5d3aee66ec0abfb085f
#
_entry.id   64ae9669be6eb5d3aee66ec0abfb085f
#
_cell.length_a   1.000
_cell.length_b   1.000
_cell.length_c   1.000
_cell.angle_alpha   90.00
_cell.angle_beta   90.00
_cell.angle_gamma   90.00
#
_symmetry.space_group_name_H-M   'P 1'
#
loop_
_entity.id
_entity.type
_entity.pdbx_description
1 polymer ?
#
loop_
_entity_poly.entity_id
_entity_poly.type
_entity_poly.pdbx_seq_one_letter_code
_entity_poly.pdbx_strand_id
1 'polypeptide(L)'
;GETELTAEERLLRAIFGEKAREVRDTSLRVPHGEGGVIVDVKIFTRENKDELAPGVNELVRVYIAQKRKISVGDKMAGRHGNKGVISRILPEEDMPFLPDGTPLQIVLNPLGVPSRMNIGQVLELHLGMAAKTLGWHIATPVFDGASEQDIKDLLCLLYTSPSPRDAHE
;
A
#
# COMPACT_ATOMS: atom_id res chain seq x y z
N GLY A 1 -21.84 -13.30 24.13
CA GLY A 1 -22.36 -11.96 24.44
C GLY A 1 -23.87 -11.97 24.55
N GLU A 2 -24.47 -10.89 24.98
CA GLU A 2 -25.93 -10.76 25.12
C GLU A 2 -26.70 -11.00 23.81
N THR A 3 -26.04 -10.85 22.68
CA THR A 3 -26.63 -11.03 21.34
C THR A 3 -26.86 -12.48 20.96
N GLU A 4 -26.27 -13.42 21.68
CA GLU A 4 -26.38 -14.85 21.40
C GLU A 4 -27.49 -15.56 22.22
N LEU A 5 -28.21 -14.80 23.02
CA LEU A 5 -29.33 -15.33 23.77
C LEU A 5 -30.50 -15.69 22.85
N THR A 6 -31.01 -16.92 22.99
CA THR A 6 -32.23 -17.32 22.31
C THR A 6 -33.43 -16.50 22.81
N ALA A 7 -34.46 -16.41 22.00
CA ALA A 7 -35.68 -15.70 22.41
C ALA A 7 -36.28 -16.25 23.72
N GLU A 8 -36.16 -17.53 23.96
CA GLU A 8 -36.59 -18.22 25.19
C GLU A 8 -35.75 -17.80 26.40
N GLU A 9 -34.44 -17.67 26.26
CA GLU A 9 -33.57 -17.20 27.34
C GLU A 9 -33.81 -15.74 27.69
N ARG A 10 -34.14 -14.90 26.71
CA ARG A 10 -34.55 -13.51 26.93
C ARG A 10 -35.89 -13.44 27.70
N LEU A 11 -36.83 -14.30 27.35
CA LEU A 11 -38.12 -14.38 28.01
C LEU A 11 -37.99 -14.84 29.46
N LEU A 12 -37.20 -15.86 29.73
CA LEU A 12 -36.91 -16.36 31.07
C LEU A 12 -36.23 -15.29 31.94
N ARG A 13 -35.33 -14.52 31.41
CA ARG A 13 -34.69 -13.37 32.08
C ARG A 13 -35.69 -12.29 32.43
N ALA A 14 -36.66 -12.00 31.55
CA ALA A 14 -37.69 -11.01 31.77
C ALA A 14 -38.71 -11.48 32.84
N ILE A 15 -39.07 -12.77 32.85
CA ILE A 15 -40.12 -13.31 33.75
C ILE A 15 -39.55 -13.52 35.15
N PHE A 16 -38.35 -14.03 35.34
CA PHE A 16 -37.82 -14.37 36.65
C PHE A 16 -37.08 -13.24 37.35
N GLY A 17 -37.03 -12.05 36.74
CA GLY A 17 -36.42 -10.88 37.33
C GLY A 17 -34.97 -11.16 37.82
N GLU A 18 -34.29 -12.07 37.13
CA GLU A 18 -32.96 -12.47 37.57
C GLU A 18 -32.09 -11.25 37.77
N LYS A 19 -31.47 -11.23 38.92
CA LYS A 19 -30.13 -10.63 39.05
C LYS A 19 -29.20 -11.37 38.11
N ALA A 20 -29.52 -11.28 36.82
CA ALA A 20 -28.70 -11.73 35.76
C ALA A 20 -27.37 -11.05 36.04
N ARG A 21 -26.30 -11.83 36.20
CA ARG A 21 -24.97 -11.29 36.10
C ARG A 21 -25.03 -10.42 34.85
N GLU A 22 -24.84 -9.09 35.02
CA GLU A 22 -24.77 -8.18 33.91
C GLU A 22 -23.59 -8.61 33.07
N VAL A 23 -23.84 -9.51 32.13
CA VAL A 23 -22.85 -9.92 31.13
C VAL A 23 -22.75 -8.78 30.15
N ARG A 24 -21.81 -7.89 30.39
CA ARG A 24 -21.46 -6.88 29.40
C ARG A 24 -20.78 -7.58 28.25
N ASP A 25 -21.27 -7.32 27.05
CA ASP A 25 -20.58 -7.70 25.83
C ASP A 25 -19.32 -6.84 25.69
N THR A 26 -18.16 -7.45 25.97
CA THR A 26 -16.86 -6.80 25.83
C THR A 26 -16.18 -7.16 24.53
N SER A 27 -16.92 -7.73 23.57
CA SER A 27 -16.39 -8.13 22.27
C SER A 27 -15.76 -6.94 21.56
N LEU A 28 -14.61 -7.19 20.95
CA LEU A 28 -13.96 -6.22 20.09
C LEU A 28 -14.80 -6.05 18.82
N ARG A 29 -15.19 -4.81 18.55
CA ARG A 29 -15.94 -4.45 17.35
C ARG A 29 -15.09 -3.55 16.46
N VAL A 30 -15.31 -3.63 15.17
CA VAL A 30 -14.68 -2.72 14.21
C VAL A 30 -15.14 -1.29 14.51
N PRO A 31 -14.21 -0.35 14.76
CA PRO A 31 -14.57 1.05 14.99
C PRO A 31 -15.32 1.65 13.81
N HIS A 32 -16.14 2.66 14.10
CA HIS A 32 -16.87 3.38 13.05
C HIS A 32 -15.90 4.06 12.09
N GLY A 33 -16.09 3.87 10.78
CA GLY A 33 -15.24 4.43 9.74
C GLY A 33 -14.03 3.54 9.37
N GLU A 34 -13.82 2.44 10.08
CA GLU A 34 -12.80 1.45 9.72
C GLU A 34 -13.43 0.27 8.99
N GLY A 35 -12.71 -0.30 8.04
CA GLY A 35 -13.15 -1.46 7.29
C GLY A 35 -12.01 -2.06 6.50
N GLY A 36 -12.24 -3.24 5.93
CA GLY A 36 -11.23 -3.91 5.13
C GLY A 36 -11.65 -5.32 4.77
N VAL A 37 -10.76 -6.01 4.08
CA VAL A 37 -10.94 -7.41 3.67
C VAL A 37 -10.06 -8.30 4.54
N ILE A 38 -10.65 -9.33 5.13
CA ILE A 38 -9.90 -10.33 5.90
C ILE A 38 -9.09 -11.19 4.91
N VAL A 39 -7.77 -11.20 5.07
CA VAL A 39 -6.85 -11.96 4.21
C VAL A 39 -6.34 -13.21 4.87
N ASP A 40 -6.26 -13.24 6.20
CA ASP A 40 -5.80 -14.39 6.96
C ASP A 40 -6.32 -14.34 8.39
N VAL A 41 -6.44 -15.50 9.02
CA VAL A 41 -6.81 -15.65 10.44
C VAL A 41 -5.89 -16.69 11.08
N LYS A 42 -5.24 -16.32 12.18
CA LYS A 42 -4.43 -17.25 13.00
C LYS A 42 -5.01 -17.38 14.38
N ILE A 43 -5.12 -18.61 14.84
CA ILE A 43 -5.65 -18.96 16.16
C ILE A 43 -4.52 -19.54 16.99
N PHE A 44 -4.28 -18.97 18.17
CA PHE A 44 -3.32 -19.45 19.15
C PHE A 44 -4.05 -19.94 20.38
N THR A 45 -3.76 -21.14 20.83
CA THR A 45 -4.41 -21.77 21.99
C THR A 45 -3.37 -22.28 22.98
N ARG A 46 -3.73 -22.36 24.26
CA ARG A 46 -2.87 -22.98 25.28
C ARG A 46 -2.68 -24.47 25.06
N GLU A 47 -3.64 -25.12 24.47
CA GLU A 47 -3.57 -26.55 24.14
C GLU A 47 -2.44 -26.82 23.12
N ASN A 48 -2.20 -25.90 22.21
CA ASN A 48 -1.10 -25.99 21.24
C ASN A 48 0.26 -25.52 21.81
N LYS A 49 0.33 -25.23 23.12
CA LYS A 49 1.53 -24.68 23.78
C LYS A 49 2.02 -23.34 23.27
N ASP A 50 1.12 -22.53 22.72
CA ASP A 50 1.44 -21.16 22.31
C ASP A 50 1.65 -20.27 23.54
N GLU A 51 2.57 -19.34 23.45
CA GLU A 51 2.81 -18.34 24.49
C GLU A 51 1.69 -17.32 24.51
N LEU A 52 0.83 -17.40 25.50
CA LEU A 52 -0.28 -16.46 25.70
C LEU A 52 -0.09 -15.68 27.01
N ALA A 53 -0.61 -14.47 27.04
CA ALA A 53 -0.62 -13.67 28.25
C ALA A 53 -1.40 -14.35 29.39
N PRO A 54 -1.06 -14.06 30.67
CA PRO A 54 -1.80 -14.62 31.80
C PRO A 54 -3.30 -14.32 31.69
N GLY A 55 -4.13 -15.34 31.90
CA GLY A 55 -5.59 -15.21 31.81
C GLY A 55 -6.19 -15.32 30.42
N VAL A 56 -5.36 -15.43 29.39
CA VAL A 56 -5.80 -15.64 28.00
C VAL A 56 -5.75 -17.12 27.67
N ASN A 57 -6.86 -17.68 27.23
CA ASN A 57 -6.95 -19.08 26.82
C ASN A 57 -6.82 -19.26 25.32
N GLU A 58 -7.29 -18.30 24.56
CA GLU A 58 -7.30 -18.29 23.11
C GLU A 58 -7.06 -16.88 22.58
N LEU A 59 -6.21 -16.76 21.59
CA LEU A 59 -5.94 -15.50 20.88
C LEU A 59 -6.21 -15.70 19.40
N VAL A 60 -7.07 -14.87 18.84
CA VAL A 60 -7.38 -14.85 17.42
C VAL A 60 -6.75 -13.60 16.81
N ARG A 61 -5.88 -13.81 15.83
CA ARG A 61 -5.26 -12.72 15.07
C ARG A 61 -5.86 -12.67 13.67
N VAL A 62 -6.56 -11.59 13.39
CA VAL A 62 -7.19 -11.35 12.10
C VAL A 62 -6.34 -10.36 11.30
N TYR A 63 -5.90 -10.76 10.11
CA TYR A 63 -5.16 -9.92 9.19
C TYR A 63 -6.13 -9.25 8.22
N ILE A 64 -6.12 -7.93 8.20
CA ILE A 64 -7.05 -7.13 7.40
C ILE A 64 -6.25 -6.31 6.41
N ALA A 65 -6.62 -6.41 5.13
CA ALA A 65 -6.11 -5.55 4.08
C ALA A 65 -7.00 -4.32 3.91
N GLN A 66 -6.38 -3.15 3.93
CA GLN A 66 -7.05 -1.87 3.69
C GLN A 66 -6.35 -1.13 2.55
N LYS A 67 -7.13 -0.46 1.72
CA LYS A 67 -6.60 0.50 0.75
C LYS A 67 -6.67 1.89 1.35
N ARG A 68 -5.51 2.42 1.71
CA ARG A 68 -5.37 3.81 2.12
C ARG A 68 -5.04 4.66 0.92
N LYS A 69 -5.79 5.73 0.73
CA LYS A 69 -5.48 6.74 -0.29
C LYS A 69 -4.54 7.77 0.30
N ILE A 70 -3.61 8.24 -0.53
CA ILE A 70 -2.75 9.36 -0.15
C ILE A 70 -3.57 10.66 -0.07
N SER A 71 -3.19 11.52 0.84
CA SER A 71 -3.82 12.83 1.05
C SER A 71 -2.77 13.93 1.17
N VAL A 72 -3.22 15.16 1.06
CA VAL A 72 -2.35 16.33 1.28
C VAL A 72 -1.78 16.27 2.70
N GLY A 73 -0.48 16.48 2.84
CA GLY A 73 0.23 16.39 4.11
C GLY A 73 0.91 15.04 4.37
N ASP A 74 0.63 14.01 3.59
CA ASP A 74 1.30 12.72 3.70
C ASP A 74 2.74 12.81 3.21
N LYS A 75 3.63 12.07 3.88
CA LYS A 75 5.04 11.98 3.51
C LYS A 75 5.27 10.90 2.49
N MET A 76 6.01 11.22 1.47
CA MET A 76 6.45 10.30 0.42
C MET A 76 7.97 10.33 0.32
N ALA A 77 8.57 9.22 -0.05
CA ALA A 77 10.01 9.10 -0.26
C ALA A 77 10.32 8.15 -1.41
N GLY A 78 11.44 8.39 -2.07
CA GLY A 78 12.00 7.49 -3.05
C GLY A 78 13.17 6.67 -2.49
N ARG A 79 13.95 6.04 -3.38
CA ARG A 79 15.10 5.20 -3.05
C ARG A 79 16.42 5.96 -2.92
N HIS A 80 16.44 7.26 -3.11
CA HIS A 80 17.65 8.09 -3.22
C HIS A 80 17.78 9.13 -2.09
N GLY A 81 17.20 8.87 -0.93
CA GLY A 81 17.19 9.83 0.16
C GLY A 81 16.30 11.06 -0.09
N ASN A 82 15.54 11.05 -1.14
CA ASN A 82 14.58 12.08 -1.47
C ASN A 82 13.27 11.86 -0.69
N LYS A 83 12.87 12.88 0.03
CA LYS A 83 11.64 12.87 0.83
C LYS A 83 10.86 14.15 0.57
N GLY A 84 9.58 14.07 0.69
CA GLY A 84 8.71 15.21 0.51
C GLY A 84 7.33 14.99 1.12
N VAL A 85 6.58 16.07 1.21
CA VAL A 85 5.20 16.08 1.69
C VAL A 85 4.29 16.42 0.52
N ILE A 86 3.19 15.71 0.38
CA ILE A 86 2.20 16.00 -0.67
C ILE A 86 1.58 17.36 -0.40
N SER A 87 1.78 18.30 -1.29
CA SER A 87 1.24 19.66 -1.19
C SER A 87 -0.10 19.82 -1.92
N ARG A 88 -0.28 19.11 -3.02
CA ARG A 88 -1.50 19.18 -3.85
C ARG A 88 -1.80 17.83 -4.48
N ILE A 89 -3.08 17.53 -4.60
CA ILE A 89 -3.60 16.42 -5.41
C ILE A 89 -4.44 17.04 -6.52
N LEU A 90 -4.03 16.80 -7.75
CA LEU A 90 -4.68 17.33 -8.93
C LEU A 90 -5.48 16.24 -9.64
N PRO A 91 -6.59 16.59 -10.32
CA PRO A 91 -7.26 15.68 -11.23
C PRO A 91 -6.33 15.31 -12.40
N GLU A 92 -6.57 14.19 -13.05
CA GLU A 92 -5.74 13.67 -14.15
C GLU A 92 -5.63 14.67 -15.32
N GLU A 93 -6.67 15.44 -15.58
CA GLU A 93 -6.72 16.44 -16.67
C GLU A 93 -5.73 17.58 -16.47
N ASP A 94 -5.42 17.91 -15.21
CA ASP A 94 -4.51 19.03 -14.87
C ASP A 94 -3.06 18.57 -14.72
N MET A 95 -2.80 17.26 -14.78
CA MET A 95 -1.45 16.72 -14.69
C MET A 95 -0.73 16.79 -16.04
N PRO A 96 0.59 17.02 -16.04
CA PRO A 96 1.41 16.86 -17.24
C PRO A 96 1.25 15.44 -17.80
N PHE A 97 1.35 15.30 -19.11
CA PHE A 97 1.14 14.02 -19.80
C PHE A 97 2.26 13.73 -20.79
N LEU A 98 2.46 12.45 -21.07
CA LEU A 98 3.38 11.99 -22.11
C LEU A 98 2.78 12.22 -23.51
N PRO A 99 3.58 12.13 -24.58
CA PRO A 99 3.10 12.33 -25.95
C PRO A 99 1.96 11.40 -26.36
N ASP A 100 1.84 10.24 -25.72
CA ASP A 100 0.74 9.28 -25.93
C ASP A 100 -0.54 9.62 -25.16
N GLY A 101 -0.53 10.70 -24.35
CA GLY A 101 -1.64 11.14 -23.53
C GLY A 101 -1.68 10.53 -22.11
N THR A 102 -0.73 9.70 -21.73
CA THR A 102 -0.67 9.12 -20.40
C THR A 102 -0.30 10.18 -19.36
N PRO A 103 -1.15 10.48 -18.35
CA PRO A 103 -0.82 11.49 -17.35
C PRO A 103 0.30 11.01 -16.42
N LEU A 104 1.12 11.95 -15.96
CA LEU A 104 2.11 11.68 -14.93
C LEU A 104 1.42 11.47 -13.59
N GLN A 105 1.94 10.53 -12.81
CA GLN A 105 1.39 10.17 -11.51
C GLN A 105 1.88 11.06 -10.38
N ILE A 106 3.11 11.59 -10.50
CA ILE A 106 3.74 12.44 -9.50
C ILE A 106 4.62 13.49 -10.17
N VAL A 107 4.62 14.69 -9.62
CA VAL A 107 5.49 15.77 -10.01
C VAL A 107 6.24 16.27 -8.80
N LEU A 108 7.56 16.34 -8.89
CA LEU A 108 8.44 16.70 -7.80
C LEU A 108 9.09 18.07 -8.03
N ASN A 109 9.37 18.77 -6.93
CA ASN A 109 10.10 20.03 -7.01
C ASN A 109 11.58 19.77 -7.34
N PRO A 110 12.11 20.27 -8.46
CA PRO A 110 13.48 20.03 -8.87
C PRO A 110 14.53 20.69 -7.96
N LEU A 111 14.16 21.70 -7.19
CA LEU A 111 15.07 22.37 -6.25
C LEU A 111 15.56 21.45 -5.13
N GLY A 112 14.90 20.33 -4.88
CA GLY A 112 15.34 19.33 -3.92
C GLY A 112 16.51 18.45 -4.40
N VAL A 113 16.93 18.56 -5.67
CA VAL A 113 17.98 17.69 -6.24
C VAL A 113 19.39 18.28 -6.14
N PRO A 114 19.68 19.54 -6.57
CA PRO A 114 21.05 20.01 -6.73
C PRO A 114 21.86 20.06 -5.43
N SER A 115 21.26 20.57 -4.35
CA SER A 115 21.97 20.70 -3.06
C SER A 115 22.19 19.35 -2.35
N ARG A 116 21.41 18.35 -2.67
CA ARG A 116 21.46 17.02 -2.01
C ARG A 116 22.30 16.00 -2.76
N MET A 117 22.79 16.34 -3.94
CA MET A 117 23.69 15.51 -4.75
C MET A 117 23.14 14.09 -5.00
N ASN A 118 21.84 13.95 -5.12
CA ASN A 118 21.17 12.67 -5.37
C ASN A 118 20.61 12.58 -6.79
N ILE A 119 21.45 12.91 -7.77
CA ILE A 119 21.08 12.88 -9.19
C ILE A 119 20.65 11.50 -9.69
N GLY A 120 20.99 10.45 -8.95
CA GLY A 120 20.59 9.08 -9.25
C GLY A 120 19.07 8.92 -9.39
N GLN A 121 18.26 9.74 -8.71
CA GLN A 121 16.80 9.75 -8.86
C GLN A 121 16.35 10.15 -10.27
N VAL A 122 17.07 11.08 -10.90
CA VAL A 122 16.79 11.52 -12.29
C VAL A 122 17.20 10.42 -13.27
N LEU A 123 18.35 9.81 -13.07
CA LEU A 123 18.83 8.69 -13.89
C LEU A 123 17.89 7.47 -13.73
N GLU A 124 17.40 7.19 -12.54
CA GLU A 124 16.42 6.14 -12.28
C GLU A 124 15.14 6.36 -13.10
N LEU A 125 14.64 7.59 -13.16
CA LEU A 125 13.46 7.91 -13.94
C LEU A 125 13.63 7.61 -15.42
N HIS A 126 14.76 8.01 -16.00
CA HIS A 126 15.06 7.77 -17.40
C HIS A 126 15.21 6.27 -17.69
N LEU A 127 15.95 5.55 -16.86
CA LEU A 127 16.14 4.12 -17.01
C LEU A 127 14.81 3.35 -16.80
N GLY A 128 14.02 3.77 -15.83
CA GLY A 128 12.71 3.18 -15.55
C GLY A 128 11.71 3.39 -16.69
N MET A 129 11.76 4.52 -17.36
CA MET A 129 10.94 4.78 -18.53
C MET A 129 11.29 3.84 -19.69
N ALA A 130 12.59 3.62 -19.93
CA ALA A 130 13.06 2.64 -20.91
C ALA A 130 12.64 1.21 -20.52
N ALA A 131 12.86 0.82 -19.28
CA ALA A 131 12.52 -0.50 -18.77
C ALA A 131 11.01 -0.79 -18.86
N LYS A 132 10.17 0.17 -18.53
CA LYS A 132 8.71 0.03 -18.63
C LYS A 132 8.26 -0.22 -20.06
N THR A 133 8.82 0.50 -21.01
CA THR A 133 8.48 0.35 -22.44
C THR A 133 8.96 -0.97 -23.02
N LEU A 134 10.16 -1.42 -22.60
CA LEU A 134 10.74 -2.71 -23.05
C LEU A 134 10.22 -3.92 -22.26
N GLY A 135 9.50 -3.71 -21.16
CA GLY A 135 9.01 -4.78 -20.30
C GLY A 135 10.11 -5.44 -19.45
N TRP A 136 11.20 -4.73 -19.17
CA TRP A 136 12.35 -5.26 -18.44
C TRP A 136 12.28 -4.96 -16.94
N HIS A 137 12.86 -5.86 -16.16
CA HIS A 137 13.18 -5.63 -14.76
C HIS A 137 14.68 -5.47 -14.63
N ILE A 138 15.14 -4.29 -14.24
CA ILE A 138 16.55 -3.93 -14.16
C ILE A 138 16.98 -3.86 -12.70
N ALA A 139 18.07 -4.56 -12.36
CA ALA A 139 18.74 -4.47 -11.08
C ALA A 139 20.09 -3.74 -11.26
N THR A 140 20.33 -2.71 -10.45
CA THR A 140 21.54 -1.91 -10.47
C THR A 140 22.21 -1.93 -9.09
N PRO A 141 23.01 -2.97 -8.76
CA PRO A 141 23.77 -3.01 -7.51
C PRO A 141 24.73 -1.83 -7.40
N VAL A 142 25.09 -1.46 -6.18
CA VAL A 142 25.90 -0.25 -5.90
C VAL A 142 27.22 -0.22 -6.67
N PHE A 143 27.89 -1.34 -6.84
CA PHE A 143 29.18 -1.44 -7.51
C PHE A 143 29.12 -1.96 -8.95
N ASP A 144 27.94 -2.29 -9.43
CA ASP A 144 27.69 -2.79 -10.78
C ASP A 144 26.40 -2.18 -11.33
N GLY A 145 26.36 -0.87 -11.36
CA GLY A 145 25.24 -0.09 -11.82
C GLY A 145 25.26 0.16 -13.33
N ALA A 146 24.20 0.76 -13.85
CA ALA A 146 24.13 1.24 -15.21
C ALA A 146 24.90 2.56 -15.36
N SER A 147 25.69 2.67 -16.42
CA SER A 147 26.34 3.93 -16.80
C SER A 147 25.36 4.88 -17.48
N GLU A 148 25.71 6.17 -17.53
CA GLU A 148 24.92 7.15 -18.28
C GLU A 148 24.79 6.78 -19.77
N GLN A 149 25.86 6.21 -20.34
CA GLN A 149 25.85 5.74 -21.73
C GLN A 149 24.87 4.57 -21.93
N ASP A 150 24.82 3.62 -20.99
CA ASP A 150 23.86 2.50 -21.05
C ASP A 150 22.42 3.00 -21.07
N ILE A 151 22.11 4.03 -20.27
CA ILE A 151 20.79 4.65 -20.22
C ILE A 151 20.46 5.33 -21.55
N LYS A 152 21.40 6.07 -22.12
CA LYS A 152 21.25 6.71 -23.43
C LYS A 152 21.01 5.69 -24.53
N ASP A 153 21.76 4.61 -24.54
CA ASP A 153 21.63 3.54 -25.54
C ASP A 153 20.27 2.87 -25.47
N LEU A 154 19.76 2.61 -24.26
CA LEU A 154 18.43 2.05 -24.06
C LEU A 154 17.31 3.02 -24.50
N LEU A 155 17.45 4.31 -24.23
CA LEU A 155 16.50 5.31 -24.68
C LEU A 155 16.51 5.43 -26.20
N CYS A 156 17.68 5.34 -26.85
CA CYS A 156 17.78 5.29 -28.31
C CYS A 156 17.06 4.09 -28.92
N LEU A 157 17.12 2.93 -28.28
CA LEU A 157 16.37 1.73 -28.70
C LEU A 157 14.86 1.95 -28.71
N LEU A 158 14.34 2.76 -27.79
CA LEU A 158 12.90 3.09 -27.78
C LEU A 158 12.45 3.86 -29.03
N TYR A 159 13.32 4.71 -29.57
CA TYR A 159 13.03 5.51 -30.76
C TYR A 159 13.26 4.74 -32.07
N THR A 160 14.06 3.68 -32.03
CA THR A 160 14.42 2.87 -33.18
C THR A 160 13.67 1.54 -33.27
N SER A 161 13.10 1.07 -32.18
CA SER A 161 12.25 -0.12 -32.19
C SER A 161 10.94 0.16 -32.92
N PRO A 162 10.53 -0.67 -33.88
CA PRO A 162 9.22 -0.54 -34.48
C PRO A 162 8.15 -0.62 -33.38
N SER A 163 7.25 0.34 -33.40
CA SER A 163 6.08 0.31 -32.52
C SER A 163 5.31 -0.99 -32.75
N PRO A 164 4.68 -1.59 -31.72
CA PRO A 164 3.77 -2.72 -31.94
C PRO A 164 2.67 -2.45 -32.96
N ARG A 165 2.39 -1.16 -33.26
CA ARG A 165 1.48 -0.76 -34.33
C ARG A 165 2.06 -0.93 -35.72
N ASP A 166 3.39 -0.85 -35.87
CA ASP A 166 4.09 -0.99 -37.15
C ASP A 166 4.31 -2.47 -37.53
N ALA A 167 4.07 -3.39 -36.61
CA ALA A 167 4.17 -4.83 -36.83
C ALA A 167 2.90 -5.45 -37.47
N HIS A 168 1.89 -4.63 -37.75
CA HIS A 168 0.62 -5.07 -38.35
C HIS A 168 0.34 -4.52 -39.78
N GLU A 169 1.32 -3.92 -40.42
CA GLU A 169 1.25 -3.54 -41.82
C GLU A 169 2.01 -4.52 -42.72
#